data_33b16796490815e3674ae77cdae3cba4
#
_entry.id   33b16796490815e3674ae77cdae3cba4
#
_cell.length_a   1.000
_cell.length_b   1.000
_cell.length_c   1.000
_cell.angle_alpha   90.00
_cell.angle_beta   90.00
_cell.angle_gamma   90.00
#
_symmetry.space_group_name_H-M   'P 1'
#
loop_
_entity.id
_entity.type
_entity.pdbx_description
1 polymer ?
#
loop_
_entity_poly.entity_id
_entity_poly.type
_entity_poly.pdbx_seq_one_letter_code
_entity_poly.pdbx_strand_id
1 'polypeptide(L)'
;MPENTILMEESPSNLADLHAAWPVTFHDGFYTAASGSLGWNVPAAIGVALAEKESGNPRPVVAVIGDGSFQYAIQGIWTARQQQLPIIYIVPVNKEYAILKSFADCQATPNVPGLDIPHLDMVSLAKGYGCIGKHADSLEELFNFCREALKENIPTIIEIPITKTVPKLY
;
A
#
# COMPACT_ATOMS: atom_id res chain seq x y z
N MET A 1 -10.33 2.95 11.37
CA MET A 1 -9.58 4.20 11.04
C MET A 1 -10.44 5.40 11.38
N PRO A 2 -9.87 6.60 11.69
CA PRO A 2 -10.62 7.84 11.77
C PRO A 2 -11.41 8.13 10.49
N GLU A 3 -12.59 8.77 10.59
CA GLU A 3 -13.48 9.01 9.45
C GLU A 3 -12.86 9.90 8.36
N ASN A 4 -11.94 10.79 8.74
CA ASN A 4 -11.24 11.69 7.82
C ASN A 4 -9.92 11.14 7.27
N THR A 5 -9.67 9.83 7.37
CA THR A 5 -8.45 9.19 6.88
C THR A 5 -8.38 9.25 5.36
N ILE A 6 -7.28 9.74 4.82
CA ILE A 6 -7.00 9.74 3.38
C ILE A 6 -6.53 8.34 2.98
N LEU A 7 -7.19 7.76 1.98
CA LEU A 7 -6.81 6.49 1.37
C LEU A 7 -6.05 6.74 0.08
N MET A 8 -4.85 6.18 -0.01
CA MET A 8 -4.03 6.11 -1.22
C MET A 8 -4.01 4.68 -1.72
N GLU A 9 -4.23 4.44 -3.01
CA GLU A 9 -4.38 3.08 -3.55
C GLU A 9 -3.44 2.81 -4.72
N GLU A 10 -2.71 1.68 -4.65
CA GLU A 10 -1.96 1.07 -5.75
C GLU A 10 -1.92 -0.45 -5.56
N SER A 11 -3.10 -1.06 -5.47
CA SER A 11 -3.26 -2.51 -5.35
C SER A 11 -4.28 -3.01 -6.39
N PRO A 12 -3.95 -2.93 -7.68
CA PRO A 12 -4.92 -3.10 -8.77
C PRO A 12 -5.66 -4.44 -8.74
N SER A 13 -5.04 -5.50 -8.24
CA SER A 13 -5.68 -6.81 -8.11
C SER A 13 -6.75 -6.87 -7.01
N ASN A 14 -6.74 -5.92 -6.07
CA ASN A 14 -7.63 -5.89 -4.90
C ASN A 14 -8.52 -4.64 -4.88
N LEU A 15 -8.53 -3.86 -5.96
CA LEU A 15 -9.21 -2.57 -6.02
C LEU A 15 -10.71 -2.67 -5.71
N ALA A 16 -11.39 -3.67 -6.28
CA ALA A 16 -12.83 -3.86 -6.09
C ALA A 16 -13.15 -4.18 -4.62
N ASP A 17 -12.38 -5.06 -4.00
CA ASP A 17 -12.57 -5.45 -2.60
C ASP A 17 -12.27 -4.28 -1.66
N LEU A 18 -11.22 -3.51 -1.97
CA LEU A 18 -10.86 -2.32 -1.20
C LEU A 18 -11.97 -1.28 -1.23
N HIS A 19 -12.55 -0.98 -2.40
CA HIS A 19 -13.65 -0.03 -2.54
C HIS A 19 -14.93 -0.51 -1.85
N ALA A 20 -15.19 -1.82 -1.85
CA ALA A 20 -16.32 -2.39 -1.13
C ALA A 20 -16.14 -2.27 0.40
N ALA A 21 -14.91 -2.41 0.90
CA ALA A 21 -14.60 -2.35 2.32
C ALA A 21 -14.37 -0.92 2.84
N TRP A 22 -13.95 -0.01 1.97
CA TRP A 22 -13.60 1.38 2.34
C TRP A 22 -14.31 2.38 1.41
N PRO A 23 -15.54 2.76 1.71
CA PRO A 23 -16.26 3.75 0.92
C PRO A 23 -15.64 5.14 1.06
N VAL A 24 -15.45 5.81 -0.07
CA VAL A 24 -14.98 7.20 -0.10
C VAL A 24 -16.15 8.13 0.19
N THR A 25 -16.12 8.85 1.30
CA THR A 25 -17.26 9.61 1.80
C THR A 25 -17.05 11.13 1.87
N PHE A 26 -15.83 11.61 1.55
CA PHE A 26 -15.50 13.04 1.61
C PHE A 26 -14.52 13.46 0.50
N HIS A 27 -14.49 14.76 0.22
CA HIS A 27 -13.57 15.34 -0.75
C HIS A 27 -12.11 15.14 -0.36
N ASP A 28 -11.26 14.87 -1.35
CA ASP A 28 -9.82 14.63 -1.16
C ASP A 28 -9.52 13.50 -0.16
N GLY A 29 -10.44 12.53 -0.07
CA GLY A 29 -10.32 11.35 0.78
C GLY A 29 -9.72 10.13 0.10
N PHE A 30 -9.55 10.17 -1.23
CA PHE A 30 -9.05 9.05 -2.02
C PHE A 30 -8.19 9.51 -3.18
N TYR A 31 -7.04 8.84 -3.36
CA TYR A 31 -6.13 9.06 -4.47
C TYR A 31 -5.66 7.74 -5.05
N THR A 32 -5.65 7.63 -6.37
CA THR A 32 -5.11 6.50 -7.13
C THR A 32 -4.39 6.98 -8.39
N ALA A 33 -3.59 6.11 -9.01
CA ALA A 33 -2.85 6.44 -10.22
C ALA A 33 -3.79 6.64 -11.42
N ALA A 34 -3.62 7.72 -12.15
CA ALA A 34 -4.43 8.01 -13.34
C ALA A 34 -4.12 7.09 -14.53
N SER A 35 -2.94 6.48 -14.59
CA SER A 35 -2.45 5.72 -15.74
C SER A 35 -2.31 4.23 -15.50
N GLY A 36 -2.54 3.74 -14.29
CA GLY A 36 -2.33 2.33 -13.92
C GLY A 36 -0.86 1.89 -13.90
N SER A 37 0.11 2.81 -14.02
CA SER A 37 1.52 2.46 -13.86
C SER A 37 1.90 2.31 -12.39
N LEU A 38 2.79 1.34 -12.11
CA LEU A 38 3.24 1.04 -10.75
C LEU A 38 4.34 2.00 -10.29
N GLY A 39 4.41 2.21 -8.96
CA GLY A 39 5.42 3.05 -8.31
C GLY A 39 4.99 4.48 -8.03
N TRP A 40 3.74 4.82 -8.27
CA TRP A 40 3.20 6.14 -8.02
C TRP A 40 2.92 6.39 -6.52
N ASN A 41 2.36 5.42 -5.82
CA ASN A 41 1.71 5.64 -4.52
C ASN A 41 2.70 6.00 -3.41
N VAL A 42 3.84 5.33 -3.30
CA VAL A 42 4.82 5.61 -2.23
C VAL A 42 5.23 7.09 -2.23
N PRO A 43 5.72 7.67 -3.35
CA PRO A 43 6.09 9.09 -3.37
C PRO A 43 4.87 10.03 -3.26
N ALA A 44 3.72 9.66 -3.81
CA ALA A 44 2.51 10.46 -3.70
C ALA A 44 2.00 10.54 -2.26
N ALA A 45 2.01 9.43 -1.53
CA ALA A 45 1.64 9.40 -0.11
C ALA A 45 2.54 10.31 0.74
N ILE A 46 3.82 10.40 0.40
CA ILE A 46 4.76 11.33 1.05
C ILE A 46 4.34 12.78 0.77
N GLY A 47 4.02 13.11 -0.48
CA GLY A 47 3.55 14.45 -0.86
C GLY A 47 2.26 14.85 -0.14
N VAL A 48 1.29 13.93 -0.08
CA VAL A 48 0.03 14.14 0.65
C VAL A 48 0.30 14.33 2.14
N ALA A 49 1.10 13.47 2.76
CA ALA A 49 1.41 13.57 4.19
C ALA A 49 2.19 14.86 4.54
N LEU A 50 3.06 15.35 3.64
CA LEU A 50 3.72 16.65 3.80
C LEU A 50 2.70 17.79 3.77
N ALA A 51 1.80 17.81 2.80
CA ALA A 51 0.75 18.82 2.71
C ALA A 51 -0.17 18.79 3.93
N GLU A 52 -0.55 17.61 4.41
CA GLU A 52 -1.35 17.48 5.63
C GLU A 52 -0.60 17.99 6.86
N LYS A 53 0.69 17.70 6.98
CA LYS A 53 1.53 18.21 8.07
C LYS A 53 1.60 19.74 8.08
N GLU A 54 1.67 20.38 6.92
CA GLU A 54 1.72 21.83 6.76
C GLU A 54 0.34 22.49 6.97
N SER A 55 -0.75 21.76 6.84
CA SER A 55 -2.11 22.29 7.02
C SER A 55 -2.43 22.74 8.45
N GLY A 56 -1.65 22.30 9.43
CA GLY A 56 -1.88 22.54 10.87
C GLY A 56 -2.96 21.67 11.52
N ASN A 57 -3.69 20.88 10.73
CA ASN A 57 -4.68 19.91 11.21
C ASN A 57 -4.60 18.62 10.37
N PRO A 58 -3.52 17.84 10.51
CA PRO A 58 -3.21 16.74 9.62
C PRO A 58 -4.22 15.60 9.73
N ARG A 59 -4.69 15.14 8.59
CA ARG A 59 -5.48 13.91 8.47
C ARG A 59 -4.54 12.69 8.40
N PRO A 60 -4.94 11.53 8.93
CA PRO A 60 -4.17 10.31 8.74
C PRO A 60 -4.08 9.93 7.26
N VAL A 61 -2.91 9.46 6.82
CA VAL A 61 -2.67 8.95 5.47
C VAL A 61 -2.42 7.45 5.53
N VAL A 62 -3.26 6.68 4.86
CA VAL A 62 -3.13 5.24 4.69
C VAL A 62 -2.92 4.93 3.23
N ALA A 63 -1.88 4.18 2.91
CA ALA A 63 -1.56 3.75 1.57
C ALA A 63 -1.67 2.22 1.46
N VAL A 64 -2.59 1.74 0.64
CA VAL A 64 -2.73 0.30 0.33
C VAL A 64 -2.02 0.04 -0.98
N ILE A 65 -0.92 -0.72 -0.92
CA ILE A 65 -0.01 -0.91 -2.05
C ILE A 65 0.36 -2.38 -2.16
N GLY A 66 0.13 -3.02 -3.30
CA GLY A 66 0.55 -4.39 -3.56
C GLY A 66 2.07 -4.56 -3.39
N ASP A 67 2.51 -5.75 -2.97
CA ASP A 67 3.92 -6.07 -2.71
C ASP A 67 4.82 -5.80 -3.93
N GLY A 68 4.36 -6.14 -5.13
CA GLY A 68 5.06 -5.82 -6.37
C GLY A 68 5.15 -4.32 -6.64
N SER A 69 4.05 -3.59 -6.46
CA SER A 69 3.99 -2.14 -6.66
C SER A 69 4.92 -1.39 -5.70
N PHE A 70 4.96 -1.83 -4.44
CA PHE A 70 5.80 -1.23 -3.41
C PHE A 70 7.29 -1.23 -3.76
N GLN A 71 7.76 -2.24 -4.54
CA GLN A 71 9.17 -2.34 -4.97
C GLN A 71 9.60 -1.22 -5.91
N TYR A 72 8.69 -0.62 -6.67
CA TYR A 72 9.05 0.37 -7.69
C TYR A 72 9.58 1.68 -7.10
N ALA A 73 9.17 2.04 -5.87
CA ALA A 73 9.56 3.29 -5.25
C ALA A 73 9.79 3.16 -3.72
N ILE A 74 10.13 1.97 -3.25
CA ILE A 74 10.31 1.67 -1.83
C ILE A 74 11.29 2.61 -1.13
N GLN A 75 12.32 3.09 -1.83
CA GLN A 75 13.30 4.04 -1.28
C GLN A 75 12.67 5.35 -0.80
N GLY A 76 11.45 5.67 -1.27
CA GLY A 76 10.70 6.84 -0.81
C GLY A 76 10.39 6.81 0.68
N ILE A 77 10.24 5.62 1.29
CA ILE A 77 9.95 5.51 2.73
C ILE A 77 11.07 6.11 3.60
N TRP A 78 12.31 6.18 3.09
CA TRP A 78 13.39 6.89 3.75
C TRP A 78 13.09 8.39 3.89
N THR A 79 12.56 9.02 2.84
CA THR A 79 12.12 10.41 2.89
C THR A 79 11.00 10.60 3.90
N ALA A 80 10.00 9.71 3.90
CA ALA A 80 8.92 9.73 4.89
C ALA A 80 9.47 9.62 6.32
N ARG A 81 10.46 8.74 6.53
CA ARG A 81 11.13 8.58 7.82
C ARG A 81 11.90 9.84 8.24
N GLN A 82 12.67 10.44 7.33
CA GLN A 82 13.41 11.67 7.60
C GLN A 82 12.49 12.85 7.96
N GLN A 83 11.38 12.97 7.24
CA GLN A 83 10.41 14.04 7.44
C GLN A 83 9.45 13.77 8.61
N GLN A 84 9.59 12.62 9.29
CA GLN A 84 8.71 12.20 10.38
C GLN A 84 7.23 12.26 9.97
N LEU A 85 6.89 11.57 8.89
CA LEU A 85 5.54 11.48 8.36
C LEU A 85 4.89 10.17 8.82
N PRO A 86 3.80 10.22 9.59
CA PRO A 86 3.13 9.02 10.12
C PRO A 86 2.23 8.34 9.08
N ILE A 87 2.83 7.94 7.96
CA ILE A 87 2.11 7.23 6.90
C ILE A 87 1.98 5.76 7.28
N ILE A 88 0.79 5.20 7.14
CA ILE A 88 0.53 3.77 7.32
C ILE A 88 0.50 3.13 5.94
N TYR A 89 1.52 2.33 5.62
CA TYR A 89 1.55 1.52 4.41
C TYR A 89 1.03 0.12 4.74
N ILE A 90 -0.11 -0.25 4.18
CA ILE A 90 -0.64 -1.61 4.23
C ILE A 90 -0.24 -2.30 2.93
N VAL A 91 0.51 -3.39 3.05
CA VAL A 91 1.03 -4.12 1.91
C VAL A 91 0.38 -5.50 1.85
N PRO A 92 -0.66 -5.71 1.02
CA PRO A 92 -1.17 -7.02 0.67
C PRO A 92 -0.09 -7.82 -0.06
N VAL A 93 0.28 -8.99 0.48
CA VAL A 93 1.38 -9.83 -0.02
C VAL A 93 0.83 -11.09 -0.65
N ASN A 94 0.83 -11.19 -1.98
CA ASN A 94 0.52 -12.40 -2.74
C ASN A 94 1.75 -13.02 -3.42
N LYS A 95 2.90 -12.35 -3.36
CA LYS A 95 4.19 -12.76 -3.95
C LYS A 95 4.14 -12.91 -5.47
N GLU A 96 3.32 -12.11 -6.13
CA GLU A 96 3.19 -12.13 -7.60
C GLU A 96 2.60 -10.82 -8.15
N TYR A 97 2.83 -10.58 -9.44
CA TYR A 97 2.14 -9.55 -10.21
C TYR A 97 0.82 -10.12 -10.75
N ALA A 98 -0.18 -10.35 -9.88
CA ALA A 98 -1.43 -11.00 -10.24
C ALA A 98 -2.18 -10.28 -11.37
N ILE A 99 -2.20 -8.95 -11.39
CA ILE A 99 -2.83 -8.18 -12.47
C ILE A 99 -2.15 -8.42 -13.82
N LEU A 100 -0.82 -8.57 -13.86
CA LEU A 100 -0.10 -8.88 -15.09
C LEU A 100 -0.37 -10.31 -15.55
N LYS A 101 -0.56 -11.26 -14.63
CA LYS A 101 -1.02 -12.61 -14.97
C LYS A 101 -2.41 -12.57 -15.59
N SER A 102 -3.32 -11.74 -15.06
CA SER A 102 -4.65 -11.54 -15.66
C SER A 102 -4.56 -11.00 -17.09
N PHE A 103 -3.67 -10.05 -17.36
CA PHE A 103 -3.43 -9.56 -18.73
C PHE A 103 -2.82 -10.63 -19.64
N ALA A 104 -1.87 -11.42 -19.12
CA ALA A 104 -1.27 -12.51 -19.88
C ALA A 104 -2.32 -13.56 -20.28
N ASP A 105 -3.22 -13.92 -19.38
CA ASP A 105 -4.33 -14.83 -19.65
C ASP A 105 -5.29 -14.25 -20.72
N CYS A 106 -5.64 -12.98 -20.58
CA CYS A 106 -6.49 -12.27 -21.55
C CYS A 106 -5.88 -12.23 -22.95
N GLN A 107 -4.56 -12.08 -23.05
CA GLN A 107 -3.82 -12.05 -24.31
C GLN A 107 -3.43 -13.44 -24.84
N ALA A 108 -3.88 -14.52 -24.17
CA ALA A 108 -3.48 -15.89 -24.47
C ALA A 108 -1.95 -16.10 -24.54
N THR A 109 -1.22 -15.41 -23.68
CA THR A 109 0.24 -15.51 -23.54
C THR A 109 0.60 -16.12 -22.18
N PRO A 110 0.31 -17.39 -21.91
CA PRO A 110 0.62 -18.03 -20.63
C PRO A 110 2.14 -18.11 -20.43
N ASN A 111 2.54 -18.24 -19.19
CA ASN A 111 3.95 -18.42 -18.77
C ASN A 111 4.87 -17.23 -19.07
N VAL A 112 4.37 -16.00 -18.96
CA VAL A 112 5.23 -14.82 -18.97
C VAL A 112 6.20 -14.88 -17.81
N PRO A 113 7.52 -14.82 -18.04
CA PRO A 113 8.52 -14.92 -16.97
C PRO A 113 8.54 -13.64 -16.10
N GLY A 114 8.98 -13.79 -14.84
CA GLY A 114 9.21 -12.67 -13.94
C GLY A 114 7.95 -12.12 -13.26
N LEU A 115 6.81 -12.84 -13.33
CA LEU A 115 5.57 -12.43 -12.68
C LEU A 115 5.44 -12.96 -11.23
N ASP A 116 6.33 -13.84 -10.80
CA ASP A 116 6.45 -14.25 -9.41
C ASP A 116 7.55 -13.44 -8.72
N ILE A 117 7.28 -12.98 -7.50
CA ILE A 117 8.19 -12.16 -6.68
C ILE A 117 8.41 -12.80 -5.30
N PRO A 118 9.05 -13.96 -5.26
CA PRO A 118 9.32 -14.67 -4.00
C PRO A 118 10.34 -13.93 -3.14
N HIS A 119 10.41 -14.32 -1.86
CA HIS A 119 11.48 -13.92 -0.92
C HIS A 119 11.54 -12.43 -0.56
N LEU A 120 10.47 -11.67 -0.78
CA LEU A 120 10.36 -10.31 -0.25
C LEU A 120 9.97 -10.35 1.23
N ASP A 121 10.67 -9.56 2.04
CA ASP A 121 10.38 -9.35 3.46
C ASP A 121 10.20 -7.84 3.69
N MET A 122 8.95 -7.41 3.69
CA MET A 122 8.61 -6.00 3.83
C MET A 122 8.95 -5.46 5.21
N VAL A 123 8.88 -6.31 6.24
CA VAL A 123 9.24 -5.95 7.61
C VAL A 123 10.73 -5.61 7.73
N SER A 124 11.59 -6.45 7.14
CA SER A 124 13.03 -6.22 7.14
C SER A 124 13.40 -4.99 6.30
N LEU A 125 12.75 -4.80 5.15
CA LEU A 125 12.94 -3.62 4.32
C LEU A 125 12.54 -2.33 5.06
N ALA A 126 11.38 -2.32 5.72
CA ALA A 126 10.93 -1.20 6.54
C ALA A 126 11.96 -0.84 7.63
N LYS A 127 12.42 -1.84 8.37
CA LYS A 127 13.44 -1.66 9.42
C LYS A 127 14.75 -1.14 8.87
N GLY A 128 15.18 -1.63 7.71
CA GLY A 128 16.39 -1.16 7.03
C GLY A 128 16.36 0.33 6.66
N TYR A 129 15.18 0.88 6.42
CA TYR A 129 14.96 2.32 6.22
C TYR A 129 14.66 3.09 7.53
N GLY A 130 14.72 2.45 8.68
CA GLY A 130 14.44 3.07 9.99
C GLY A 130 12.96 3.32 10.26
N CYS A 131 12.08 2.63 9.54
CA CYS A 131 10.63 2.65 9.72
C CYS A 131 10.16 1.50 10.64
N ILE A 132 8.91 1.55 11.06
CA ILE A 132 8.28 0.45 11.80
C ILE A 132 7.79 -0.58 10.79
N GLY A 133 8.22 -1.83 10.94
CA GLY A 133 7.74 -2.97 10.15
C GLY A 133 6.95 -3.95 11.01
N LYS A 134 5.77 -4.34 10.57
CA LYS A 134 4.86 -5.29 11.23
C LYS A 134 4.39 -6.34 10.23
N HIS A 135 4.22 -7.56 10.70
CA HIS A 135 3.57 -8.64 9.95
C HIS A 135 2.26 -8.98 10.64
N ALA A 136 1.15 -8.93 9.91
CA ALA A 136 -0.17 -9.26 10.42
C ALA A 136 -0.62 -10.62 9.85
N ASP A 137 -0.87 -11.59 10.71
CA ASP A 137 -1.41 -12.90 10.35
C ASP A 137 -2.95 -12.93 10.33
N SER A 138 -3.58 -11.86 10.83
CA SER A 138 -5.03 -11.76 10.93
C SER A 138 -5.52 -10.32 10.76
N LEU A 139 -6.82 -10.18 10.46
CA LEU A 139 -7.46 -8.85 10.41
C LEU A 139 -7.43 -8.15 11.77
N GLU A 140 -7.53 -8.91 12.87
CA GLU A 140 -7.45 -8.36 14.22
C GLU A 140 -6.09 -7.72 14.47
N GLU A 141 -5.01 -8.40 14.11
CA GLU A 141 -3.65 -7.86 14.22
C GLU A 141 -3.46 -6.65 13.31
N LEU A 142 -3.94 -6.70 12.06
CA LEU A 142 -3.91 -5.55 11.15
C LEU A 142 -4.59 -4.33 11.80
N PHE A 143 -5.79 -4.49 12.36
CA PHE A 143 -6.48 -3.40 13.06
C PHE A 143 -5.72 -2.87 14.25
N ASN A 144 -5.11 -3.74 15.05
CA ASN A 144 -4.33 -3.34 16.21
C ASN A 144 -3.08 -2.56 15.79
N PHE A 145 -2.34 -3.05 14.78
CA PHE A 145 -1.16 -2.35 14.26
C PHE A 145 -1.52 -1.00 13.62
N CYS A 146 -2.64 -0.90 12.92
CA CYS A 146 -3.12 0.39 12.43
C CYS A 146 -3.41 1.39 13.57
N ARG A 147 -4.04 0.92 14.67
CA ARG A 147 -4.28 1.77 15.84
C ARG A 147 -3.00 2.20 16.56
N GLU A 148 -2.01 1.32 16.61
CA GLU A 148 -0.68 1.65 17.14
C GLU A 148 -0.01 2.70 16.24
N ALA A 149 -0.01 2.46 14.93
CA ALA A 149 0.62 3.33 13.94
C ALA A 149 0.05 4.76 13.93
N LEU A 150 -1.24 4.93 14.25
CA LEU A 150 -1.85 6.27 14.41
C LEU A 150 -1.25 7.10 15.56
N LYS A 151 -0.51 6.48 16.47
CA LYS A 151 0.15 7.15 17.60
C LYS A 151 1.63 7.42 17.34
N GLU A 152 2.16 6.88 16.26
CA GLU A 152 3.54 7.05 15.87
C GLU A 152 3.72 8.36 15.09
N ASN A 153 4.96 8.82 15.01
CA ASN A 153 5.34 9.99 14.21
C ASN A 153 6.30 9.62 13.05
N ILE A 154 6.37 8.33 12.73
CA ILE A 154 7.21 7.80 11.66
C ILE A 154 6.42 6.77 10.84
N PRO A 155 6.85 6.46 9.61
CA PRO A 155 6.13 5.52 8.77
C PRO A 155 6.05 4.13 9.39
N THR A 156 4.88 3.51 9.25
CA THR A 156 4.65 2.11 9.62
C THR A 156 4.28 1.33 8.37
N ILE A 157 5.00 0.26 8.09
CA ILE A 157 4.73 -0.68 7.01
C ILE A 157 4.16 -1.96 7.63
N ILE A 158 2.94 -2.33 7.23
CA ILE A 158 2.26 -3.51 7.72
C ILE A 158 2.03 -4.45 6.55
N GLU A 159 2.74 -5.56 6.49
CA GLU A 159 2.46 -6.60 5.51
C GLU A 159 1.36 -7.55 6.02
N ILE A 160 0.48 -7.95 5.12
CA ILE A 160 -0.56 -8.93 5.37
C ILE A 160 -0.62 -9.94 4.22
N PRO A 161 -0.48 -11.25 4.48
CA PRO A 161 -0.59 -12.24 3.44
C PRO A 161 -2.04 -12.30 2.91
N ILE A 162 -2.17 -12.37 1.61
CA ILE A 162 -3.44 -12.56 0.91
C ILE A 162 -3.36 -13.78 -0.01
N THR A 163 -4.52 -14.22 -0.51
CA THR A 163 -4.60 -15.34 -1.44
C THR A 163 -3.94 -15.02 -2.79
N LYS A 164 -3.35 -16.03 -3.40
CA LYS A 164 -2.80 -15.95 -4.77
C LYS A 164 -3.90 -16.12 -5.83
N THR A 165 -4.92 -15.29 -5.76
CA THR A 165 -6.00 -15.34 -6.73
C THR A 165 -5.71 -14.36 -7.86
N VAL A 166 -5.59 -14.88 -9.08
CA VAL A 166 -5.48 -14.05 -10.27
C VAL A 166 -6.88 -13.52 -10.63
N PRO A 167 -7.13 -12.21 -10.57
CA PRO A 167 -8.45 -11.68 -10.87
C PRO A 167 -8.78 -11.89 -12.35
N LYS A 168 -10.04 -12.19 -12.65
CA LYS A 168 -10.52 -12.21 -14.03
C LYS A 168 -10.85 -10.78 -14.46
N LEU A 169 -10.27 -10.35 -15.58
CA LEU A 169 -10.53 -9.01 -16.11
C LEU A 169 -11.87 -8.88 -16.82
N TYR A 170 -12.45 -10.02 -17.22
CA TYR A 170 -13.73 -10.09 -17.96
C TYR A 170 -14.53 -11.33 -17.55
#